data_4f380672ee3d5da1ab4a38d1bb2054af
#
_entry.id   4f380672ee3d5da1ab4a38d1bb2054af
#
_cell.length_a   1.000
_cell.length_b   1.000
_cell.length_c   1.000
_cell.angle_alpha   90.00
_cell.angle_beta   90.00
_cell.angle_gamma   90.00
#
_symmetry.space_group_name_H-M   'P 1'
#
loop_
_entity.id
_entity.type
_entity.pdbx_description
1 polymer ?
#
loop_
_entity_poly.entity_id
_entity_poly.type
_entity_poly.pdbx_seq_one_letter_code
_entity_poly.pdbx_strand_id
1 'polypeptide(L)'
;MLGSYNILNALVGIAISLKLKLPQQKTKKALKNFDGVARRFTKIDRINNNLFIDDYAHHPTEIDSVLSAAKQSQSSNNIIAVFQPHRYSRVLTLKKEFSKCFKKANTVLVLDIYAAGEKNYTSFKIKTLVNLIKNNSKTDTHYIESIDLVSKFLNAGKRNLVIFMGAGDISSQAVSFVNRQKVKL
;
A
#
# COMPACT_ATOMS: atom_id res chain seq x y z
N MET A 1 -12.36 -0.46 -9.83
CA MET A 1 -11.36 -0.93 -8.81
C MET A 1 -10.34 -1.84 -9.48
N LEU A 2 -9.04 -1.69 -9.18
CA LEU A 2 -7.95 -2.49 -9.75
C LEU A 2 -7.64 -3.69 -8.83
N GLY A 3 -7.11 -4.78 -9.43
CA GLY A 3 -6.63 -5.96 -8.71
C GLY A 3 -7.60 -7.15 -8.70
N SER A 4 -7.04 -8.35 -8.84
CA SER A 4 -7.80 -9.62 -8.87
C SER A 4 -8.61 -9.87 -7.58
N TYR A 5 -8.11 -9.41 -6.43
CA TYR A 5 -8.84 -9.53 -5.16
C TYR A 5 -10.15 -8.73 -5.16
N ASN A 6 -10.24 -7.62 -5.87
CA ASN A 6 -11.50 -6.86 -6.00
C ASN A 6 -12.52 -7.58 -6.88
N ILE A 7 -12.06 -8.35 -7.87
CA ILE A 7 -12.94 -9.23 -8.65
C ILE A 7 -13.53 -10.31 -7.75
N LEU A 8 -12.72 -10.96 -6.91
CA LEU A 8 -13.18 -11.96 -5.95
C LEU A 8 -14.18 -11.36 -4.95
N ASN A 9 -13.91 -10.17 -4.41
CA ASN A 9 -14.85 -9.47 -3.52
C ASN A 9 -16.18 -9.16 -4.22
N ALA A 10 -16.14 -8.72 -5.49
CA ALA A 10 -17.35 -8.48 -6.27
C ALA A 10 -18.15 -9.76 -6.53
N LEU A 11 -17.49 -10.90 -6.79
CA LEU A 11 -18.13 -12.20 -6.96
C LEU A 11 -18.88 -12.63 -5.70
N VAL A 12 -18.38 -12.37 -4.50
CA VAL A 12 -19.08 -12.62 -3.24
C VAL A 12 -20.38 -11.80 -3.19
N GLY A 13 -20.31 -10.51 -3.52
CA GLY A 13 -21.50 -9.65 -3.58
C GLY A 13 -22.54 -10.15 -4.59
N ILE A 14 -22.09 -10.60 -5.76
CA ILE A 14 -22.96 -11.22 -6.79
C ILE A 14 -23.60 -12.50 -6.26
N ALA A 15 -22.83 -13.40 -5.67
CA ALA A 15 -23.33 -14.67 -5.13
C ALA A 15 -24.40 -14.44 -4.05
N ILE A 16 -24.17 -13.50 -3.13
CA ILE A 16 -25.15 -13.11 -2.11
C ILE A 16 -26.43 -12.56 -2.77
N SER A 17 -26.28 -11.66 -3.76
CA SER A 17 -27.42 -11.09 -4.48
C SER A 17 -28.28 -12.16 -5.17
N LEU A 18 -27.65 -13.15 -5.79
CA LEU A 18 -28.33 -14.27 -6.42
C LEU A 18 -29.06 -15.11 -5.38
N LYS A 19 -28.40 -15.44 -4.25
CA LYS A 19 -29.04 -16.21 -3.17
C LYS A 19 -30.24 -15.51 -2.57
N LEU A 20 -30.19 -14.18 -2.43
CA LEU A 20 -31.28 -13.34 -1.94
C LEU A 20 -32.31 -13.01 -3.03
N LYS A 21 -32.17 -13.54 -4.26
CA LYS A 21 -33.04 -13.28 -5.42
C LYS A 21 -33.21 -11.77 -5.72
N LEU A 22 -32.16 -10.97 -5.50
CA LEU A 22 -32.22 -9.54 -5.82
C LEU A 22 -32.22 -9.32 -7.35
N PRO A 23 -32.89 -8.26 -7.84
CA PRO A 23 -32.94 -7.97 -9.27
C PRO A 23 -31.52 -7.74 -9.81
N GLN A 24 -31.11 -8.53 -10.81
CA GLN A 24 -29.77 -8.49 -11.39
C GLN A 24 -29.35 -7.09 -11.87
N GLN A 25 -30.30 -6.32 -12.45
CA GLN A 25 -30.03 -4.94 -12.88
C GLN A 25 -29.67 -4.01 -11.73
N LYS A 26 -30.26 -4.18 -10.54
CA LYS A 26 -29.91 -3.42 -9.34
C LYS A 26 -28.53 -3.79 -8.85
N THR A 27 -28.19 -5.09 -8.80
CA THR A 27 -26.85 -5.56 -8.45
C THR A 27 -25.78 -5.02 -9.40
N LYS A 28 -26.02 -5.09 -10.71
CA LYS A 28 -25.13 -4.57 -11.74
C LYS A 28 -24.90 -3.05 -11.59
N LYS A 29 -25.98 -2.29 -11.37
CA LYS A 29 -25.92 -0.85 -11.13
C LYS A 29 -25.15 -0.50 -9.87
N ALA A 30 -25.38 -1.23 -8.76
CA ALA A 30 -24.67 -1.05 -7.49
C ALA A 30 -23.16 -1.31 -7.65
N LEU A 31 -22.76 -2.41 -8.30
CA LEU A 31 -21.34 -2.72 -8.56
C LEU A 31 -20.68 -1.69 -9.47
N LYS A 32 -21.40 -1.18 -10.48
CA LYS A 32 -20.88 -0.14 -11.37
C LYS A 32 -20.61 1.18 -10.65
N ASN A 33 -21.50 1.54 -9.71
CA ASN A 33 -21.44 2.81 -8.97
C ASN A 33 -20.68 2.68 -7.63
N PHE A 34 -20.08 1.52 -7.36
CA PHE A 34 -19.35 1.30 -6.13
C PHE A 34 -17.95 1.92 -6.23
N ASP A 35 -17.71 3.00 -5.50
CA ASP A 35 -16.45 3.75 -5.52
C ASP A 35 -15.30 3.05 -4.77
N GLY A 36 -15.59 1.93 -4.12
CA GLY A 36 -14.62 1.17 -3.35
C GLY A 36 -14.75 1.37 -1.84
N VAL A 37 -13.85 0.77 -1.11
CA VAL A 37 -13.69 0.94 0.34
C VAL A 37 -12.53 1.87 0.59
N ALA A 38 -12.66 2.83 1.50
CA ALA A 38 -11.57 3.70 1.91
C ALA A 38 -10.33 2.88 2.30
N ARG A 39 -9.15 3.40 1.99
CA ARG A 39 -7.88 2.73 2.22
C ARG A 39 -7.74 1.37 1.51
N ARG A 40 -8.33 1.21 0.31
CA ARG A 40 -8.17 0.06 -0.58
C ARG A 40 -7.83 0.56 -1.98
N PHE A 41 -6.54 0.73 -2.25
CA PHE A 41 -5.99 1.35 -3.46
C PHE A 41 -6.66 2.71 -3.75
N THR A 42 -6.87 3.50 -2.70
CA THR A 42 -7.60 4.77 -2.78
C THR A 42 -6.67 5.86 -3.26
N LYS A 43 -7.06 6.55 -4.34
CA LYS A 43 -6.31 7.72 -4.80
C LYS A 43 -6.42 8.83 -3.75
N ILE A 44 -5.27 9.31 -3.25
CA ILE A 44 -5.21 10.54 -2.46
C ILE A 44 -5.23 11.73 -3.43
N ASP A 45 -4.24 11.81 -4.33
CA ASP A 45 -4.17 12.83 -5.36
C ASP A 45 -3.16 12.50 -6.47
N ARG A 46 -3.13 13.37 -7.49
CA ARG A 46 -2.09 13.40 -8.51
C ARG A 46 -1.48 14.81 -8.57
N ILE A 47 -0.18 14.89 -8.33
CA ILE A 47 0.58 16.14 -8.37
C ILE A 47 1.68 15.95 -9.42
N ASN A 48 1.59 16.69 -10.52
CA ASN A 48 2.47 16.52 -11.68
C ASN A 48 2.50 15.04 -12.16
N ASN A 49 3.68 14.46 -12.25
CA ASN A 49 3.89 13.06 -12.65
C ASN A 49 3.78 12.07 -11.48
N ASN A 50 3.36 12.52 -10.29
CA ASN A 50 3.28 11.68 -9.09
C ASN A 50 1.83 11.36 -8.76
N LEU A 51 1.47 10.08 -8.76
CA LEU A 51 0.18 9.57 -8.29
C LEU A 51 0.36 9.00 -6.89
N PHE A 52 -0.42 9.48 -5.94
CA PHE A 52 -0.38 9.08 -4.53
C PHE A 52 -1.60 8.23 -4.18
N ILE A 53 -1.35 7.05 -3.63
CA ILE A 53 -2.35 6.03 -3.27
C ILE A 53 -2.22 5.70 -1.79
N ASP A 54 -3.35 5.54 -1.11
CA ASP A 54 -3.46 4.98 0.25
C ASP A 54 -4.01 3.57 0.20
N ASP A 55 -3.36 2.63 0.89
CA ASP A 55 -3.83 1.25 1.02
C ASP A 55 -3.62 0.71 2.44
N TYR A 56 -4.59 -0.04 2.92
CA TYR A 56 -4.57 -0.64 4.26
C TYR A 56 -3.66 -1.88 4.36
N ALA A 57 -3.07 -2.33 3.26
CA ALA A 57 -2.24 -3.52 3.21
C ALA A 57 -1.14 -3.49 4.27
N HIS A 58 -1.15 -4.47 5.15
CA HIS A 58 -0.24 -4.60 6.27
C HIS A 58 0.18 -6.06 6.53
N HIS A 59 -0.29 -6.98 5.72
CA HIS A 59 0.12 -8.38 5.67
C HIS A 59 0.91 -8.64 4.36
N PRO A 60 1.94 -9.52 4.34
CA PRO A 60 2.76 -9.76 3.14
C PRO A 60 1.96 -10.11 1.89
N THR A 61 0.92 -10.94 2.01
CA THR A 61 0.03 -11.31 0.88
C THR A 61 -0.77 -10.13 0.35
N GLU A 62 -1.22 -9.23 1.22
CA GLU A 62 -1.94 -8.01 0.83
C GLU A 62 -0.99 -7.08 0.06
N ILE A 63 0.23 -6.85 0.60
CA ILE A 63 1.26 -6.01 -0.01
C ILE A 63 1.60 -6.53 -1.41
N ASP A 64 1.88 -7.83 -1.56
CA ASP A 64 2.17 -8.43 -2.86
C ASP A 64 1.00 -8.26 -3.85
N SER A 65 -0.23 -8.41 -3.39
CA SER A 65 -1.44 -8.23 -4.20
C SER A 65 -1.62 -6.78 -4.67
N VAL A 66 -1.39 -5.80 -3.77
CA VAL A 66 -1.44 -4.37 -4.09
C VAL A 66 -0.38 -3.99 -5.10
N LEU A 67 0.87 -4.44 -4.89
CA LEU A 67 1.97 -4.18 -5.81
C LEU A 67 1.78 -4.88 -7.17
N SER A 68 1.13 -6.06 -7.18
CA SER A 68 0.73 -6.74 -8.42
C SER A 68 -0.27 -5.92 -9.21
N ALA A 69 -1.31 -5.41 -8.56
CA ALA A 69 -2.31 -4.54 -9.17
C ALA A 69 -1.68 -3.24 -9.70
N ALA A 70 -0.76 -2.64 -8.92
CA ALA A 70 -0.01 -1.46 -9.34
C ALA A 70 0.82 -1.72 -10.60
N LYS A 71 1.50 -2.85 -10.68
CA LYS A 71 2.31 -3.23 -11.84
C LYS A 71 1.46 -3.46 -13.10
N GLN A 72 0.28 -4.07 -12.95
CA GLN A 72 -0.66 -4.33 -14.05
C GLN A 72 -1.31 -3.05 -14.58
N SER A 73 -1.49 -2.03 -13.73
CA SER A 73 -2.18 -0.79 -14.12
C SER A 73 -1.46 0.03 -15.19
N GLN A 74 -0.19 -0.27 -15.50
CA GLN A 74 0.69 0.43 -16.46
C GLN A 74 0.69 1.96 -16.29
N SER A 75 0.14 2.46 -15.18
CA SER A 75 -0.05 3.90 -14.95
C SER A 75 1.26 4.62 -14.59
N SER A 76 2.32 3.87 -14.28
CA SER A 76 3.60 4.42 -13.84
C SER A 76 4.79 3.59 -14.28
N ASN A 77 5.94 4.24 -14.41
CA ASN A 77 7.21 3.62 -14.72
C ASN A 77 8.07 3.40 -13.46
N ASN A 78 7.63 3.95 -12.32
CA ASN A 78 8.36 3.88 -11.06
C ASN A 78 7.39 3.69 -9.90
N ILE A 79 7.40 2.52 -9.27
CA ILE A 79 6.56 2.18 -8.12
C ILE A 79 7.38 2.36 -6.86
N ILE A 80 6.94 3.26 -5.98
CA ILE A 80 7.53 3.55 -4.67
C ILE A 80 6.57 3.04 -3.61
N ALA A 81 6.96 2.00 -2.89
CA ALA A 81 6.21 1.43 -1.79
C ALA A 81 6.64 2.09 -0.48
N VAL A 82 5.76 2.85 0.17
CA VAL A 82 6.00 3.44 1.50
C VAL A 82 5.27 2.58 2.51
N PHE A 83 6.02 1.86 3.35
CA PHE A 83 5.46 0.85 4.23
C PHE A 83 5.69 1.20 5.70
N GLN A 84 4.59 1.25 6.45
CA GLN A 84 4.60 1.31 7.91
C GLN A 84 4.24 -0.06 8.46
N PRO A 85 5.22 -0.83 8.99
CA PRO A 85 4.92 -2.11 9.63
C PRO A 85 4.00 -1.91 10.83
N HIS A 86 3.10 -2.86 11.05
CA HIS A 86 2.09 -2.77 12.11
C HIS A 86 2.22 -3.95 13.06
N ARG A 87 2.50 -3.68 14.35
CA ARG A 87 2.76 -4.58 15.46
C ARG A 87 4.10 -5.30 15.38
N TYR A 88 4.85 -5.29 16.47
CA TYR A 88 6.12 -6.02 16.60
C TYR A 88 5.94 -7.53 16.43
N SER A 89 4.90 -8.11 17.05
CA SER A 89 4.58 -9.54 16.98
C SER A 89 4.42 -10.00 15.52
N ARG A 90 3.65 -9.26 14.71
CA ARG A 90 3.45 -9.60 13.30
C ARG A 90 4.75 -9.52 12.50
N VAL A 91 5.53 -8.46 12.70
CA VAL A 91 6.80 -8.29 11.98
C VAL A 91 7.76 -9.42 12.30
N LEU A 92 7.85 -9.83 13.56
CA LEU A 92 8.72 -10.91 13.98
C LEU A 92 8.29 -12.27 13.41
N THR A 93 6.99 -12.57 13.47
CA THR A 93 6.43 -13.84 12.97
C THR A 93 6.57 -13.96 11.46
N LEU A 94 6.31 -12.86 10.71
CA LEU A 94 6.23 -12.87 9.24
C LEU A 94 7.44 -12.22 8.56
N LYS A 95 8.58 -12.08 9.25
CA LYS A 95 9.77 -11.40 8.71
C LYS A 95 10.30 -11.99 7.40
N LYS A 96 10.17 -13.33 7.23
CA LYS A 96 10.57 -14.02 5.99
C LYS A 96 9.64 -13.66 4.83
N GLU A 97 8.35 -13.62 5.07
CA GLU A 97 7.32 -13.28 4.10
C GLU A 97 7.42 -11.79 3.73
N PHE A 98 7.55 -10.89 4.71
CA PHE A 98 7.80 -9.47 4.46
C PHE A 98 9.03 -9.23 3.61
N SER A 99 10.10 -9.99 3.83
CA SER A 99 11.33 -9.82 3.06
C SER A 99 11.16 -10.09 1.56
N LYS A 100 10.11 -10.77 1.13
CA LYS A 100 9.90 -11.25 -0.26
C LYS A 100 8.73 -10.57 -0.97
N CYS A 101 7.83 -9.87 -0.26
CA CYS A 101 6.58 -9.37 -0.84
C CYS A 101 6.71 -8.06 -1.65
N PHE A 102 7.89 -7.42 -1.63
CA PHE A 102 8.11 -6.14 -2.29
C PHE A 102 8.74 -6.23 -3.70
N LYS A 103 8.93 -7.41 -4.27
CA LYS A 103 9.64 -7.63 -5.54
C LYS A 103 9.12 -6.82 -6.73
N LYS A 104 7.88 -6.34 -6.67
CA LYS A 104 7.23 -5.58 -7.76
C LYS A 104 7.38 -4.07 -7.60
N ALA A 105 7.91 -3.59 -6.47
CA ALA A 105 8.27 -2.19 -6.28
C ALA A 105 9.67 -1.91 -6.87
N ASN A 106 9.90 -0.67 -7.30
CA ASN A 106 11.24 -0.20 -7.68
C ASN A 106 12.00 0.25 -6.43
N THR A 107 11.32 0.99 -5.55
CA THR A 107 11.87 1.48 -4.29
C THR A 107 10.93 1.15 -3.15
N VAL A 108 11.49 0.77 -2.00
CA VAL A 108 10.74 0.49 -0.76
C VAL A 108 11.25 1.41 0.33
N LEU A 109 10.37 2.22 0.88
CA LEU A 109 10.65 3.12 1.99
C LEU A 109 9.94 2.58 3.24
N VAL A 110 10.70 2.25 4.27
CA VAL A 110 10.17 1.62 5.48
C VAL A 110 10.23 2.61 6.62
N LEU A 111 9.08 2.89 7.21
CA LEU A 111 8.91 3.70 8.42
C LEU A 111 9.10 2.85 9.67
N ASP A 112 9.13 3.49 10.84
CA ASP A 112 9.11 2.80 12.12
C ASP A 112 7.84 1.95 12.29
N ILE A 113 7.95 0.92 13.14
CA ILE A 113 6.83 0.03 13.44
C ILE A 113 5.77 0.79 14.22
N TYR A 114 4.55 0.81 13.71
CA TYR A 114 3.39 1.24 14.48
C TYR A 114 3.03 0.17 15.51
N ALA A 115 3.29 0.46 16.78
CA ALA A 115 3.23 -0.52 17.85
C ALA A 115 1.81 -1.05 18.14
N ALA A 116 0.76 -0.22 17.92
CA ALA A 116 -0.64 -0.56 18.20
C ALA A 116 -0.86 -1.09 19.64
N GLY A 117 -0.19 -0.47 20.60
CA GLY A 117 -0.24 -0.85 22.03
C GLY A 117 0.74 -1.97 22.45
N GLU A 118 1.45 -2.60 21.52
CA GLU A 118 2.46 -3.59 21.85
C GLU A 118 3.76 -2.95 22.37
N LYS A 119 4.41 -3.58 23.31
CA LYS A 119 5.78 -3.25 23.73
C LYS A 119 6.80 -4.02 22.90
N ASN A 120 7.93 -3.40 22.59
CA ASN A 120 9.04 -4.08 21.91
C ASN A 120 9.89 -4.90 22.89
N TYR A 121 9.38 -6.05 23.31
CA TYR A 121 10.08 -6.93 24.25
C TYR A 121 11.35 -7.59 23.68
N THR A 122 11.50 -7.61 22.34
CA THR A 122 12.60 -8.31 21.67
C THR A 122 13.72 -7.37 21.26
N SER A 123 13.62 -6.08 21.56
CA SER A 123 14.53 -5.04 21.06
C SER A 123 14.75 -5.09 19.54
N PHE A 124 13.72 -5.50 18.80
CA PHE A 124 13.78 -5.63 17.34
C PHE A 124 14.05 -4.28 16.70
N LYS A 125 15.08 -4.22 15.88
CA LYS A 125 15.46 -3.01 15.15
C LYS A 125 14.88 -3.03 13.74
N ILE A 126 14.14 -2.00 13.35
CA ILE A 126 13.53 -1.88 12.02
C ILE A 126 14.55 -2.03 10.88
N LYS A 127 15.79 -1.59 11.08
CA LYS A 127 16.90 -1.75 10.11
C LYS A 127 17.15 -3.21 9.75
N THR A 128 16.86 -4.16 10.65
CA THR A 128 16.94 -5.60 10.34
C THR A 128 15.92 -5.98 9.26
N LEU A 129 14.66 -5.50 9.37
CA LEU A 129 13.63 -5.74 8.35
C LEU A 129 14.03 -5.10 7.00
N VAL A 130 14.53 -3.88 7.03
CA VAL A 130 15.02 -3.17 5.83
C VAL A 130 16.06 -3.99 5.09
N ASN A 131 17.08 -4.49 5.80
CA ASN A 131 18.14 -5.32 5.22
C ASN A 131 17.58 -6.64 4.65
N LEU A 132 16.64 -7.28 5.35
CA LEU A 132 15.98 -8.49 4.85
C LEU A 132 15.19 -8.23 3.56
N ILE A 133 14.44 -7.13 3.48
CA ILE A 133 13.70 -6.74 2.27
C ILE A 133 14.69 -6.48 1.12
N LYS A 134 15.71 -5.65 1.36
CA LYS A 134 16.74 -5.33 0.36
C LYS A 134 17.34 -6.59 -0.26
N ASN A 135 17.72 -7.55 0.58
CA ASN A 135 18.42 -8.76 0.14
C ASN A 135 17.49 -9.75 -0.59
N ASN A 136 16.25 -9.95 -0.11
CA ASN A 136 15.35 -10.99 -0.60
C ASN A 136 14.37 -10.52 -1.67
N SER A 137 13.95 -9.25 -1.64
CA SER A 137 13.13 -8.65 -2.70
C SER A 137 13.98 -8.10 -3.84
N LYS A 138 15.29 -7.87 -3.62
CA LYS A 138 16.22 -7.23 -4.57
C LYS A 138 15.72 -5.87 -5.06
N THR A 139 15.14 -5.10 -4.13
CA THR A 139 14.60 -3.76 -4.37
C THR A 139 15.49 -2.71 -3.71
N ASP A 140 15.49 -1.51 -4.24
CA ASP A 140 16.12 -0.36 -3.59
C ASP A 140 15.33 -0.02 -2.32
N THR A 141 15.87 -0.40 -1.14
CA THR A 141 15.14 -0.36 0.13
C THR A 141 15.86 0.51 1.15
N HIS A 142 15.12 1.47 1.73
CA HIS A 142 15.62 2.43 2.69
C HIS A 142 14.72 2.51 3.92
N TYR A 143 15.34 2.72 5.09
CA TYR A 143 14.64 3.22 6.26
C TYR A 143 14.46 4.73 6.13
N ILE A 144 13.27 5.22 6.46
CA ILE A 144 12.98 6.65 6.57
C ILE A 144 12.36 6.94 7.93
N GLU A 145 12.86 7.97 8.60
CA GLU A 145 12.37 8.39 9.91
C GLU A 145 11.08 9.23 9.84
N SER A 146 10.81 9.80 8.68
CA SER A 146 9.63 10.63 8.43
C SER A 146 9.12 10.44 7.01
N ILE A 147 7.80 10.51 6.84
CA ILE A 147 7.13 10.44 5.53
C ILE A 147 7.55 11.60 4.62
N ASP A 148 8.01 12.73 5.17
CA ASP A 148 8.46 13.88 4.40
C ASP A 148 9.70 13.57 3.53
N LEU A 149 10.47 12.56 3.92
CA LEU A 149 11.62 12.10 3.15
C LEU A 149 11.23 11.40 1.83
N VAL A 150 9.97 11.01 1.66
CA VAL A 150 9.46 10.41 0.40
C VAL A 150 9.75 11.32 -0.80
N SER A 151 9.69 12.64 -0.61
CA SER A 151 9.97 13.62 -1.68
C SER A 151 11.36 13.45 -2.32
N LYS A 152 12.36 13.00 -1.56
CA LYS A 152 13.73 12.77 -2.06
C LYS A 152 13.85 11.58 -3.03
N PHE A 153 12.84 10.70 -3.05
CA PHE A 153 12.81 9.51 -3.89
C PHE A 153 11.92 9.66 -5.13
N LEU A 154 11.24 10.80 -5.26
CA LEU A 154 10.44 11.09 -6.45
C LEU A 154 11.38 11.37 -7.63
N ASN A 155 11.25 10.60 -8.69
CA ASN A 155 12.05 10.79 -9.89
C ASN A 155 11.32 11.75 -10.84
N ALA A 156 11.88 12.93 -11.07
CA ALA A 156 11.28 13.97 -11.92
C ALA A 156 11.09 13.53 -13.39
N GLY A 157 11.95 12.65 -13.91
CA GLY A 157 11.88 12.12 -15.28
C GLY A 157 10.91 10.94 -15.47
N LYS A 158 10.23 10.48 -14.39
CA LYS A 158 9.34 9.31 -14.43
C LYS A 158 7.94 9.64 -13.93
N ARG A 159 6.96 8.83 -14.35
CA ARG A 159 5.65 8.79 -13.70
C ARG A 159 5.77 7.94 -12.45
N ASN A 160 5.74 8.57 -11.27
CA ASN A 160 5.84 7.88 -9.99
C ASN A 160 4.44 7.45 -9.51
N LEU A 161 4.34 6.22 -9.06
CA LEU A 161 3.22 5.70 -8.30
C LEU A 161 3.69 5.45 -6.88
N VAL A 162 3.28 6.31 -5.97
CA VAL A 162 3.62 6.23 -4.54
C VAL A 162 2.46 5.58 -3.82
N ILE A 163 2.70 4.43 -3.17
CA ILE A 163 1.67 3.69 -2.46
C ILE A 163 2.05 3.65 -0.98
N PHE A 164 1.26 4.31 -0.16
CA PHE A 164 1.38 4.27 1.30
C PHE A 164 0.61 3.07 1.83
N MET A 165 1.30 2.18 2.53
CA MET A 165 0.75 0.89 2.98
C MET A 165 0.94 0.71 4.48
N GLY A 166 -0.15 0.38 5.18
CA GLY A 166 -0.12 0.08 6.60
C GLY A 166 -1.47 0.24 7.29
N ALA A 167 -1.63 -0.40 8.43
CA ALA A 167 -2.86 -0.34 9.25
C ALA A 167 -2.80 0.74 10.35
N GLY A 168 -1.66 1.41 10.51
CA GLY A 168 -1.46 2.47 11.49
C GLY A 168 -1.89 3.85 10.99
N ASP A 169 -1.20 4.86 11.45
CA ASP A 169 -1.45 6.27 11.16
C ASP A 169 -0.86 6.77 9.83
N ILE A 170 -0.20 5.89 9.08
CA ILE A 170 0.41 6.23 7.78
C ILE A 170 -0.59 6.89 6.81
N SER A 171 -1.87 6.51 6.86
CA SER A 171 -2.92 7.09 6.01
C SER A 171 -3.08 8.59 6.26
N SER A 172 -3.23 9.01 7.52
CA SER A 172 -3.33 10.43 7.87
C SER A 172 -2.04 11.20 7.59
N GLN A 173 -0.89 10.57 7.83
CA GLN A 173 0.41 11.15 7.49
C GLN A 173 0.55 11.34 5.98
N ALA A 174 0.11 10.37 5.15
CA ALA A 174 0.15 10.43 3.70
C ALA A 174 -0.71 11.58 3.15
N VAL A 175 -1.95 11.72 3.65
CA VAL A 175 -2.84 12.83 3.25
C VAL A 175 -2.20 14.17 3.59
N SER A 176 -1.65 14.32 4.80
CA SER A 176 -0.96 15.53 5.24
C SER A 176 0.28 15.83 4.38
N PHE A 177 1.09 14.81 4.08
CA PHE A 177 2.24 14.93 3.18
C PHE A 177 1.83 15.42 1.79
N VAL A 178 0.85 14.77 1.17
CA VAL A 178 0.37 15.12 -0.19
C VAL A 178 -0.17 16.54 -0.23
N ASN A 179 -0.92 16.99 0.80
CA ASN A 179 -1.40 18.36 0.88
C ASN A 179 -0.24 19.38 0.95
N ARG A 180 0.84 19.09 1.71
CA ARG A 180 2.04 19.95 1.74
C ARG A 180 2.76 20.00 0.39
N GLN A 181 2.71 18.94 -0.44
CA GLN A 181 3.30 18.98 -1.77
C GLN A 181 2.53 19.90 -2.74
N LYS A 182 1.21 20.07 -2.55
CA LYS A 182 0.40 21.01 -3.37
C LYS A 182 0.77 22.48 -3.12
N VAL A 183 1.12 22.81 -1.88
CA VAL A 183 1.43 24.21 -1.49
C VAL A 183 2.81 24.66 -2.01
N LYS A 184 3.68 23.72 -2.39
CA LYS A 184 5.04 23.98 -2.89
C LYS A 184 5.10 24.21 -4.41
N LEU A 185 3.97 24.10 -5.10
CA LEU A 185 3.80 24.35 -6.53
C LEU A 185 3.28 25.76 -6.79
#